data_1660787c630c6e9d0bfeb1d8169d8c9e
#
_entry.id   1660787c630c6e9d0bfeb1d8169d8c9e
#
_cell.length_a   1.000
_cell.length_b   1.000
_cell.length_c   1.000
_cell.angle_alpha   90.00
_cell.angle_beta   90.00
_cell.angle_gamma   90.00
#
_symmetry.space_group_name_H-M   'P 1'
#
loop_
_entity.id
_entity.type
_entity.pdbx_description
1 polymer ?
#
loop_
_entity_poly.entity_id
_entity_poly.type
_entity_poly.pdbx_seq_one_letter_code
_entity_poly.pdbx_strand_id
1 'polypeptide(L)'
;MLGCAKWTVGRSTAILGFRSADRAMLIEEFQKCCKDVLLCSDDGSLGQKGFVDAQVRAVLEKDKNFTAVLACGPKPMLKNVAAVAAEYGVPCQVSMEERMACGVGACLGCAIQMADGTMKHVCKDGPVFDAEEVAWNV
;
A
#
# COMPACT_ATOMS: atom_id res chain seq x y z
N MET A 1 3.35 5.29 5.92
CA MET A 1 2.95 6.04 4.70
C MET A 1 3.09 7.55 4.84
N LEU A 2 2.40 8.24 5.77
CA LEU A 2 2.51 9.69 5.93
C LEU A 2 3.96 10.17 6.19
N GLY A 3 4.75 9.41 6.94
CA GLY A 3 6.18 9.69 7.14
C GLY A 3 6.95 9.76 5.83
N CYS A 4 6.76 8.77 4.94
CA CYS A 4 7.39 8.77 3.61
C CYS A 4 6.94 9.98 2.77
N ALA A 5 5.65 10.34 2.81
CA ALA A 5 5.14 11.50 2.09
C ALA A 5 5.78 12.81 2.57
N LYS A 6 6.06 12.93 3.87
CA LYS A 6 6.77 14.10 4.43
C LYS A 6 8.22 14.22 3.95
N TRP A 7 8.90 13.10 3.67
CA TRP A 7 10.25 13.10 3.10
C TRP A 7 10.29 13.44 1.61
N THR A 8 9.16 13.21 0.90
CA THR A 8 9.03 13.43 -0.55
C THR A 8 8.14 14.63 -0.88
N VAL A 9 8.13 15.66 -0.03
CA VAL A 9 7.27 16.85 -0.17
C VAL A 9 7.24 17.38 -1.60
N GLY A 10 6.03 17.50 -2.15
CA GLY A 10 5.81 18.00 -3.50
C GLY A 10 6.21 17.07 -4.65
N ARG A 11 6.65 15.83 -4.36
CA ARG A 11 7.07 14.84 -5.38
C ARG A 11 6.21 13.58 -5.40
N SER A 12 5.39 13.36 -4.38
CA SER A 12 4.57 12.18 -4.23
C SER A 12 3.11 12.44 -4.59
N THR A 13 2.46 11.42 -5.13
CA THR A 13 1.01 11.33 -5.28
C THR A 13 0.49 10.36 -4.22
N ALA A 14 -0.45 10.79 -3.39
CA ALA A 14 -1.11 9.94 -2.42
C ALA A 14 -2.46 9.48 -2.96
N ILE A 15 -2.75 8.19 -2.79
CA ILE A 15 -4.07 7.61 -3.09
C ILE A 15 -4.60 7.03 -1.78
N LEU A 16 -5.67 7.61 -1.27
CA LEU A 16 -6.26 7.27 0.01
C LEU A 16 -7.63 6.63 -0.21
N GLY A 17 -7.74 5.36 0.16
CA GLY A 17 -8.97 4.59 0.10
C GLY A 17 -9.59 4.42 1.47
N PHE A 18 -10.89 4.63 1.55
CA PHE A 18 -11.68 4.47 2.77
C PHE A 18 -12.94 3.65 2.47
N ARG A 19 -13.53 3.10 3.50
CA ARG A 19 -14.82 2.41 3.35
C ARG A 19 -15.94 3.42 3.09
N SER A 20 -15.89 4.55 3.78
CA SER A 20 -16.88 5.64 3.73
C SER A 20 -16.27 6.95 4.24
N ALA A 21 -16.92 8.08 3.99
CA ALA A 21 -16.42 9.41 4.38
C ALA A 21 -16.21 9.58 5.89
N ASP A 22 -17.04 8.94 6.72
CA ASP A 22 -16.95 8.97 8.20
C ASP A 22 -15.69 8.26 8.73
N ARG A 23 -15.04 7.42 7.91
CA ARG A 23 -13.79 6.72 8.23
C ARG A 23 -12.55 7.43 7.71
N ALA A 24 -12.72 8.53 7.00
CA ALA A 24 -11.62 9.28 6.45
C ALA A 24 -10.78 9.95 7.54
N MET A 25 -9.47 9.87 7.41
CA MET A 25 -8.52 10.48 8.34
C MET A 25 -7.25 10.96 7.62
N LEU A 26 -6.54 11.90 8.21
CA LEU A 26 -5.23 12.39 7.75
C LEU A 26 -5.21 12.98 6.33
N ILE A 27 -6.36 13.32 5.75
CA ILE A 27 -6.44 13.87 4.38
C ILE A 27 -5.65 15.18 4.29
N GLU A 28 -5.86 16.10 5.24
CA GLU A 28 -5.19 17.40 5.25
C GLU A 28 -3.66 17.27 5.40
N GLU A 29 -3.19 16.31 6.19
CA GLU A 29 -1.77 16.04 6.36
C GLU A 29 -1.12 15.56 5.06
N PHE A 30 -1.81 14.69 4.31
CA PHE A 30 -1.34 14.27 3.00
C PHE A 30 -1.38 15.41 1.99
N GLN A 31 -2.41 16.24 2.00
CA GLN A 31 -2.51 17.42 1.14
C GLN A 31 -1.38 18.43 1.36
N LYS A 32 -0.86 18.54 2.59
CA LYS A 32 0.28 19.41 2.92
C LYS A 32 1.62 18.89 2.41
N CYS A 33 1.78 17.59 2.24
CA CYS A 33 3.06 16.97 1.87
C CYS A 33 3.09 16.37 0.47
N CYS A 34 1.98 16.00 -0.13
CA CYS A 34 1.94 15.41 -1.46
C CYS A 34 1.63 16.46 -2.53
N LYS A 35 2.12 16.21 -3.73
CA LYS A 35 1.79 17.01 -4.91
C LYS A 35 0.30 16.86 -5.25
N ASP A 36 -0.17 15.63 -5.29
CA ASP A 36 -1.55 15.28 -5.59
C ASP A 36 -2.08 14.31 -4.53
N VAL A 37 -3.34 14.46 -4.15
CA VAL A 37 -4.05 13.54 -3.25
C VAL A 37 -5.34 13.12 -3.92
N LEU A 38 -5.46 11.83 -4.22
CA LEU A 38 -6.64 11.21 -4.78
C LEU A 38 -7.39 10.46 -3.67
N LEU A 39 -8.70 10.63 -3.63
CA LEU A 39 -9.56 10.01 -2.64
C LEU A 39 -10.51 9.04 -3.32
N CYS A 40 -10.70 7.87 -2.72
CA CYS A 40 -11.73 6.92 -3.12
C CYS A 40 -12.42 6.29 -1.91
N SER A 41 -13.65 5.88 -2.10
CA SER A 41 -14.41 5.16 -1.09
C SER A 41 -15.26 4.06 -1.72
N ASP A 42 -15.48 2.99 -0.95
CA ASP A 42 -16.24 1.83 -1.42
C ASP A 42 -17.69 2.20 -1.72
N ASP A 43 -18.28 3.05 -0.90
CA ASP A 43 -19.68 3.49 -1.01
C ASP A 43 -19.88 4.73 -1.92
N GLY A 44 -18.79 5.40 -2.31
CA GLY A 44 -18.82 6.63 -3.11
C GLY A 44 -19.14 7.90 -2.32
N SER A 45 -19.14 7.85 -0.98
CA SER A 45 -19.41 9.02 -0.13
C SER A 45 -18.24 10.01 -0.08
N LEU A 46 -17.04 9.58 -0.49
CA LEU A 46 -15.84 10.42 -0.52
C LEU A 46 -15.02 10.13 -1.79
N GLY A 47 -14.73 11.17 -2.54
CA GLY A 47 -13.93 11.06 -3.74
C GLY A 47 -14.57 10.20 -4.83
N GLN A 48 -13.77 9.39 -5.51
CA GLN A 48 -14.27 8.47 -6.54
C GLN A 48 -14.73 7.16 -5.91
N LYS A 49 -15.90 6.66 -6.34
CA LYS A 49 -16.37 5.35 -5.93
C LYS A 49 -15.49 4.26 -6.54
N GLY A 50 -15.00 3.35 -5.70
CA GLY A 50 -14.20 2.21 -6.12
C GLY A 50 -12.96 1.97 -5.27
N PHE A 51 -12.09 1.10 -5.77
CA PHE A 51 -10.92 0.62 -5.05
C PHE A 51 -9.65 1.38 -5.44
N VAL A 52 -8.66 1.32 -4.55
CA VAL A 52 -7.37 2.01 -4.70
C VAL A 52 -6.60 1.56 -5.94
N ASP A 53 -6.65 0.28 -6.29
CA ASP A 53 -5.95 -0.30 -7.44
C ASP A 53 -6.37 0.35 -8.78
N ALA A 54 -7.65 0.67 -8.95
CA ALA A 54 -8.13 1.39 -10.12
C ALA A 54 -7.54 2.80 -10.23
N GLN A 55 -7.39 3.49 -9.09
CA GLN A 55 -6.75 4.81 -9.03
C GLN A 55 -5.24 4.73 -9.31
N VAL A 56 -4.55 3.72 -8.77
CA VAL A 56 -3.13 3.47 -9.04
C VAL A 56 -2.93 3.26 -10.54
N ARG A 57 -3.77 2.44 -11.18
CA ARG A 57 -3.72 2.19 -12.62
C ARG A 57 -3.88 3.50 -13.40
N ALA A 58 -4.89 4.29 -13.10
CA ALA A 58 -5.15 5.56 -13.79
C ALA A 58 -3.98 6.57 -13.65
N VAL A 59 -3.32 6.59 -12.50
CA VAL A 59 -2.15 7.44 -12.27
C VAL A 59 -0.94 6.96 -13.08
N LEU A 60 -0.66 5.65 -13.07
CA LEU A 60 0.48 5.07 -13.80
C LEU A 60 0.29 5.11 -15.32
N GLU A 61 -0.95 5.10 -15.82
CA GLU A 61 -1.26 5.31 -17.24
C GLU A 61 -0.92 6.72 -17.70
N LYS A 62 -1.21 7.71 -16.85
CA LYS A 62 -0.98 9.13 -17.18
C LYS A 62 0.48 9.54 -17.09
N ASP A 63 1.18 9.03 -16.09
CA ASP A 63 2.59 9.35 -15.84
C ASP A 63 3.36 8.07 -15.51
N LYS A 64 4.34 7.78 -16.37
CA LYS A 64 5.21 6.59 -16.23
C LYS A 64 6.51 6.88 -15.49
N ASN A 65 6.69 8.10 -14.96
CA ASN A 65 7.94 8.52 -14.33
C ASN A 65 7.97 8.25 -12.82
N PHE A 66 7.08 7.41 -12.31
CA PHE A 66 7.13 7.00 -10.91
C PHE A 66 8.28 6.03 -10.67
N THR A 67 9.09 6.31 -9.65
CA THR A 67 10.23 5.48 -9.26
C THR A 67 9.86 4.31 -8.37
N ALA A 68 8.78 4.43 -7.60
CA ALA A 68 8.28 3.37 -6.73
C ALA A 68 6.81 3.59 -6.35
N VAL A 69 6.12 2.50 -6.05
CA VAL A 69 4.82 2.47 -5.40
C VAL A 69 5.01 1.98 -3.97
N LEU A 70 4.48 2.70 -3.00
CA LEU A 70 4.47 2.31 -1.59
C LEU A 70 3.03 2.07 -1.16
N ALA A 71 2.70 0.86 -0.74
CA ALA A 71 1.35 0.48 -0.37
C ALA A 71 1.25 0.00 1.08
N CYS A 72 0.17 0.37 1.76
CA CYS A 72 -0.16 -0.10 3.10
C CYS A 72 -1.67 -0.26 3.21
N GLY A 73 -2.14 -1.40 3.68
CA GLY A 73 -3.56 -1.69 3.84
C GLY A 73 -3.87 -3.19 3.85
N PRO A 74 -5.15 -3.56 3.67
CA PRO A 74 -5.56 -4.97 3.67
C PRO A 74 -4.86 -5.79 2.58
N LYS A 75 -4.54 -7.05 2.89
CA LYS A 75 -3.84 -7.97 1.98
C LYS A 75 -4.44 -8.05 0.58
N PRO A 76 -5.77 -8.11 0.37
CA PRO A 76 -6.35 -8.10 -0.96
C PRO A 76 -6.05 -6.84 -1.77
N MET A 77 -6.07 -5.66 -1.10
CA MET A 77 -5.71 -4.39 -1.72
C MET A 77 -4.23 -4.38 -2.12
N LEU A 78 -3.33 -4.81 -1.21
CA LEU A 78 -1.90 -4.89 -1.49
C LEU A 78 -1.59 -5.79 -2.68
N LYS A 79 -2.26 -6.96 -2.77
CA LYS A 79 -2.15 -7.88 -3.91
C LYS A 79 -2.50 -7.20 -5.23
N ASN A 80 -3.63 -6.49 -5.27
CA ASN A 80 -4.09 -5.81 -6.49
C ASN A 80 -3.16 -4.66 -6.87
N VAL A 81 -2.73 -3.85 -5.91
CA VAL A 81 -1.76 -2.75 -6.15
C VAL A 81 -0.43 -3.29 -6.65
N ALA A 82 0.08 -4.38 -6.06
CA ALA A 82 1.31 -5.04 -6.50
C ALA A 82 1.21 -5.54 -7.94
N ALA A 83 0.07 -6.16 -8.30
CA ALA A 83 -0.18 -6.61 -9.67
C ALA A 83 -0.18 -5.45 -10.68
N VAL A 84 -0.86 -4.34 -10.34
CA VAL A 84 -0.87 -3.14 -11.18
C VAL A 84 0.53 -2.55 -11.33
N ALA A 85 1.29 -2.41 -10.25
CA ALA A 85 2.65 -1.89 -10.29
C ALA A 85 3.56 -2.76 -11.19
N ALA A 86 3.44 -4.09 -11.09
CA ALA A 86 4.18 -5.03 -11.92
C ALA A 86 3.82 -4.90 -13.41
N GLU A 87 2.54 -4.71 -13.78
CA GLU A 87 2.12 -4.47 -15.16
C GLU A 87 2.79 -3.24 -15.78
N TYR A 88 3.03 -2.20 -14.99
CA TYR A 88 3.69 -0.97 -15.43
C TYR A 88 5.21 -0.97 -15.21
N GLY A 89 5.77 -2.04 -14.67
CA GLY A 89 7.21 -2.18 -14.42
C GLY A 89 7.73 -1.21 -13.33
N VAL A 90 6.88 -0.79 -12.40
CA VAL A 90 7.24 0.10 -11.30
C VAL A 90 7.50 -0.71 -10.04
N PRO A 91 8.68 -0.57 -9.39
CA PRO A 91 8.96 -1.24 -8.11
C PRO A 91 7.89 -0.93 -7.08
N CYS A 92 7.43 -1.95 -6.36
CA CYS A 92 6.39 -1.81 -5.35
C CYS A 92 6.85 -2.38 -4.01
N GLN A 93 6.73 -1.59 -2.96
CA GLN A 93 6.92 -2.03 -1.58
C GLN A 93 5.59 -2.02 -0.83
N VAL A 94 5.37 -3.08 -0.07
CA VAL A 94 4.14 -3.29 0.68
C VAL A 94 4.42 -3.39 2.17
N SER A 95 3.66 -2.64 2.95
CA SER A 95 3.68 -2.78 4.41
C SER A 95 2.60 -3.78 4.80
N MET A 96 3.04 -4.96 5.23
CA MET A 96 2.17 -6.06 5.62
C MET A 96 1.65 -5.87 7.04
N GLU A 97 0.41 -6.25 7.26
CA GLU A 97 -0.22 -6.30 8.59
C GLU A 97 -0.66 -7.72 8.88
N GLU A 98 -0.21 -8.25 10.01
CA GLU A 98 -0.57 -9.57 10.51
C GLU A 98 -0.83 -9.51 12.02
N ARG A 99 -1.55 -10.51 12.54
CA ARG A 99 -1.78 -10.64 13.98
C ARG A 99 -0.46 -10.95 14.68
N MET A 100 -0.10 -10.13 15.64
CA MET A 100 1.14 -10.28 16.40
C MET A 100 0.84 -10.71 17.83
N ALA A 101 1.47 -11.79 18.27
CA ALA A 101 1.45 -12.24 19.65
C ALA A 101 2.73 -11.85 20.39
N CYS A 102 3.91 -12.28 19.90
CA CYS A 102 5.18 -12.02 20.59
C CYS A 102 5.88 -10.71 20.17
N GLY A 103 5.75 -10.27 18.93
CA GLY A 103 6.42 -9.07 18.40
C GLY A 103 7.94 -9.22 18.19
N VAL A 104 8.53 -10.38 18.49
CA VAL A 104 10.00 -10.60 18.48
C VAL A 104 10.45 -11.76 17.58
N GLY A 105 9.53 -12.30 16.78
CA GLY A 105 9.83 -13.43 15.87
C GLY A 105 9.94 -14.80 16.55
N ALA A 106 9.48 -14.95 17.79
CA ALA A 106 9.57 -16.22 18.53
C ALA A 106 8.38 -17.15 18.28
N CYS A 107 7.22 -16.60 17.93
CA CYS A 107 6.04 -17.38 17.54
C CYS A 107 5.82 -17.30 16.02
N LEU A 108 4.90 -18.12 15.51
CA LEU A 108 4.55 -18.12 14.08
C LEU A 108 3.32 -17.26 13.77
N GLY A 109 2.82 -16.46 14.73
CA GLY A 109 1.55 -15.74 14.62
C GLY A 109 1.48 -14.73 13.48
N CYS A 110 2.60 -14.09 13.13
CA CYS A 110 2.69 -13.12 12.05
C CYS A 110 3.53 -13.60 10.86
N ALA A 111 3.68 -14.92 10.72
CA ALA A 111 4.44 -15.49 9.62
C ALA A 111 3.69 -15.36 8.30
N ILE A 112 4.38 -14.89 7.27
CA ILE A 112 3.88 -14.82 5.89
C ILE A 112 4.76 -15.68 5.00
N GLN A 113 4.17 -16.25 3.96
CA GLN A 113 4.91 -17.02 2.97
C GLN A 113 5.50 -16.07 1.91
N MET A 114 6.74 -16.31 1.56
CA MET A 114 7.45 -15.61 0.50
C MET A 114 7.37 -16.38 -0.83
N ALA A 115 7.63 -15.72 -1.93
CA ALA A 115 7.58 -16.31 -3.27
C ALA A 115 8.58 -17.45 -3.47
N ASP A 116 9.69 -17.43 -2.74
CA ASP A 116 10.71 -18.49 -2.75
C ASP A 116 10.34 -19.70 -1.86
N GLY A 117 9.15 -19.68 -1.25
CA GLY A 117 8.67 -20.74 -0.35
C GLY A 117 9.14 -20.61 1.10
N THR A 118 9.98 -19.66 1.43
CA THR A 118 10.41 -19.39 2.81
C THR A 118 9.31 -18.67 3.60
N MET A 119 9.45 -18.66 4.92
CA MET A 119 8.56 -17.94 5.83
C MET A 119 9.32 -16.77 6.47
N LYS A 120 8.72 -15.59 6.46
CA LYS A 120 9.23 -14.39 7.16
C LYS A 120 8.22 -13.91 8.20
N HIS A 121 8.70 -13.35 9.30
CA HIS A 121 7.86 -12.79 10.35
C HIS A 121 7.70 -11.29 10.16
N VAL A 122 6.48 -10.81 9.99
CA VAL A 122 6.19 -9.37 9.80
C VAL A 122 6.75 -8.52 10.94
N CYS A 123 6.74 -9.02 12.17
CA CYS A 123 7.24 -8.29 13.36
C CYS A 123 8.76 -8.14 13.42
N LYS A 124 9.53 -9.05 12.79
CA LYS A 124 10.99 -9.09 12.88
C LYS A 124 11.67 -8.78 11.56
N ASP A 125 11.18 -9.38 10.47
CA ASP A 125 11.78 -9.30 9.14
C ASP A 125 11.17 -8.19 8.29
N GLY A 126 10.00 -7.66 8.70
CA GLY A 126 9.26 -6.58 8.07
C GLY A 126 9.11 -5.34 8.97
N PRO A 127 8.01 -4.62 8.86
CA PRO A 127 6.76 -4.96 8.12
C PRO A 127 6.79 -4.69 6.61
N VAL A 128 7.82 -4.02 6.09
CA VAL A 128 7.92 -3.64 4.68
C VAL A 128 8.69 -4.69 3.90
N PHE A 129 8.11 -5.16 2.79
CA PHE A 129 8.69 -6.14 1.88
C PHE A 129 8.55 -5.66 0.44
N ASP A 130 9.43 -6.09 -0.43
CA ASP A 130 9.22 -5.90 -1.86
C ASP A 130 8.06 -6.79 -2.32
N ALA A 131 7.14 -6.23 -3.08
CA ALA A 131 5.88 -6.89 -3.43
C ALA A 131 6.08 -8.18 -4.23
N GLU A 132 7.14 -8.27 -5.02
CA GLU A 132 7.51 -9.45 -5.81
C GLU A 132 8.05 -10.60 -4.95
N GLU A 133 8.55 -10.30 -3.74
CA GLU A 133 9.01 -11.33 -2.80
C GLU A 133 7.86 -12.01 -2.03
N VAL A 134 6.65 -11.45 -2.02
CA VAL A 134 5.51 -11.94 -1.25
C VAL A 134 4.69 -12.96 -2.05
N ALA A 135 4.35 -14.10 -1.43
CA ALA A 135 3.44 -15.07 -2.02
C ALA A 135 1.98 -14.60 -1.88
N TRP A 136 1.41 -14.08 -2.96
CA TRP A 136 0.05 -13.51 -2.95
C TRP A 136 -1.08 -14.54 -3.06
N ASN A 137 -0.78 -15.78 -3.39
CA ASN A 137 -1.79 -16.82 -3.67
C ASN A 137 -1.91 -17.87 -2.55
N VAL A 138 -1.53 -17.51 -1.35
CA VAL A 138 -1.52 -18.41 -0.17
C VAL A 138 -2.54 -17.95 0.84
#